data_e46e7135b42ab7cbf0c8c0bf1e1cd3f3
#
_entry.id   e46e7135b42ab7cbf0c8c0bf1e1cd3f3
#
_cell.length_a   1.000
_cell.length_b   1.000
_cell.length_c   1.000
_cell.angle_alpha   90.00
_cell.angle_beta   90.00
_cell.angle_gamma   90.00
#
_symmetry.space_group_name_H-M   'P 1'
#
loop_
_entity.id
_entity.type
_entity.pdbx_description
1 polymer ?
#
loop_
_entity_poly.entity_id
_entity_poly.type
_entity_poly.pdbx_seq_one_letter_code
_entity_poly.pdbx_strand_id
1 'polypeptide(L)'
;MKKLILSAVILISCLTFKNANAQLHFSVGVNIGAQPEWGPVGYDHADYYYMPDIGAYYDINAHQYIYQENNVWVHRGYLPDRYHNYDMYHGYKVVINNRPNPWMHDGYYHNHYAGFRGRRDQVVIRDSHDNHYSNHWHGDDGRRDWGHGGDHGHDH
;
A
#
# COMPACT_ATOMS: atom_id res chain seq x y z
N MET A 1 -47.49 18.27 -32.58
CA MET A 1 -46.71 17.03 -32.73
C MET A 1 -45.22 17.24 -32.52
N LYS A 2 -44.59 18.25 -33.11
CA LYS A 2 -43.13 18.50 -32.93
C LYS A 2 -42.69 18.76 -31.46
N LYS A 3 -43.52 19.41 -30.64
CA LYS A 3 -43.25 19.69 -29.22
C LYS A 3 -43.30 18.44 -28.33
N LEU A 4 -44.14 17.44 -28.66
CA LEU A 4 -44.24 16.18 -27.95
C LEU A 4 -43.03 15.27 -28.22
N ILE A 5 -42.51 15.29 -29.45
CA ILE A 5 -41.32 14.52 -29.83
C ILE A 5 -40.05 15.06 -29.09
N LEU A 6 -39.94 16.36 -28.96
CA LEU A 6 -38.81 16.98 -28.24
C LEU A 6 -38.81 16.60 -26.74
N SER A 7 -40.00 16.57 -26.13
CA SER A 7 -40.21 16.19 -24.73
C SER A 7 -39.83 14.73 -24.48
N ALA A 8 -40.17 13.82 -25.42
CA ALA A 8 -39.84 12.40 -25.32
C ALA A 8 -38.33 12.13 -25.44
N VAL A 9 -37.63 12.88 -26.30
CA VAL A 9 -36.17 12.74 -26.46
C VAL A 9 -35.41 13.17 -25.20
N ILE A 10 -35.84 14.22 -24.51
CA ILE A 10 -35.26 14.71 -23.26
C ILE A 10 -35.50 13.68 -22.14
N LEU A 11 -36.66 13.04 -22.07
CA LEU A 11 -36.96 12.04 -21.05
C LEU A 11 -36.11 10.75 -21.22
N ILE A 12 -35.84 10.35 -22.45
CA ILE A 12 -35.05 9.15 -22.75
C ILE A 12 -33.55 9.37 -22.45
N SER A 13 -33.03 10.58 -22.60
CA SER A 13 -31.61 10.92 -22.30
C SER A 13 -31.32 10.89 -20.80
N CYS A 14 -32.32 11.02 -19.92
CA CYS A 14 -32.13 10.94 -18.47
C CYS A 14 -32.00 9.51 -17.93
N LEU A 15 -32.28 8.49 -18.72
CA LEU A 15 -32.27 7.08 -18.26
C LEU A 15 -30.93 6.37 -18.47
N THR A 16 -29.93 7.04 -18.99
CA THR A 16 -28.62 6.45 -19.25
C THR A 16 -27.54 6.82 -18.22
N PHE A 17 -27.91 7.28 -17.03
CA PHE A 17 -26.96 7.32 -15.93
C PHE A 17 -26.66 5.87 -15.51
N LYS A 18 -25.67 5.27 -16.16
CA LYS A 18 -25.03 4.08 -15.63
C LYS A 18 -24.42 4.51 -14.31
N ASN A 19 -25.03 4.06 -13.21
CA ASN A 19 -24.36 4.05 -11.93
C ASN A 19 -23.04 3.28 -12.13
N ALA A 20 -21.95 4.01 -12.28
CA ALA A 20 -20.64 3.43 -12.11
C ALA A 20 -20.55 3.07 -10.62
N ASN A 21 -21.08 1.91 -10.27
CA ASN A 21 -20.73 1.25 -9.03
C ASN A 21 -19.25 0.99 -9.16
N ALA A 22 -18.43 1.86 -8.58
CA ALA A 22 -17.08 1.51 -8.23
C ALA A 22 -17.22 0.34 -7.26
N GLN A 23 -17.23 -0.87 -7.79
CA GLN A 23 -17.13 -2.08 -7.01
C GLN A 23 -15.75 -2.00 -6.38
N LEU A 24 -15.71 -1.60 -5.12
CA LEU A 24 -14.58 -1.84 -4.25
C LEU A 24 -14.45 -3.37 -4.18
N HIS A 25 -13.62 -3.93 -5.04
CA HIS A 25 -13.19 -5.30 -4.93
C HIS A 25 -12.31 -5.38 -3.69
N PHE A 26 -12.93 -5.72 -2.56
CA PHE A 26 -12.17 -6.26 -1.44
C PHE A 26 -11.66 -7.63 -1.89
N SER A 27 -10.47 -7.64 -2.44
CA SER A 27 -9.76 -8.88 -2.71
C SER A 27 -9.35 -9.44 -1.35
N VAL A 28 -10.12 -10.39 -0.82
CA VAL A 28 -9.69 -11.25 0.29
C VAL A 28 -8.68 -12.23 -0.29
N GLY A 29 -7.61 -11.71 -0.84
CA GLY A 29 -6.51 -12.45 -1.44
C GLY A 29 -5.23 -12.24 -0.66
N VAL A 30 -4.32 -13.19 -0.77
CA VAL A 30 -2.94 -13.03 -0.30
C VAL A 30 -2.28 -11.94 -1.15
N ASN A 31 -1.74 -10.89 -0.50
CA ASN A 31 -1.00 -9.83 -1.18
C ASN A 31 0.40 -9.61 -0.59
N ILE A 32 1.00 -10.66 -0.02
CA ILE A 32 2.34 -10.60 0.60
C ILE A 32 3.34 -9.97 -0.38
N GLY A 33 3.32 -10.35 -1.66
CA GLY A 33 4.23 -9.82 -2.68
C GLY A 33 4.11 -8.32 -2.97
N ALA A 34 2.99 -7.70 -2.62
CA ALA A 34 2.79 -6.25 -2.77
C ALA A 34 3.16 -5.45 -1.50
N GLN A 35 3.32 -6.14 -0.36
CA GLN A 35 3.69 -5.50 0.89
C GLN A 35 5.15 -5.06 0.84
N PRO A 36 5.51 -3.83 1.26
CA PRO A 36 6.90 -3.39 1.26
C PRO A 36 7.72 -4.14 2.32
N GLU A 37 9.03 -4.23 2.13
CA GLU A 37 9.96 -4.93 3.04
C GLU A 37 9.94 -4.40 4.48
N TRP A 38 9.58 -3.13 4.67
CA TRP A 38 9.42 -2.52 5.98
C TRP A 38 8.03 -2.78 6.60
N GLY A 39 7.14 -3.48 5.90
CA GLY A 39 5.84 -3.91 6.43
C GLY A 39 6.00 -4.92 7.57
N PRO A 40 5.00 -5.03 8.47
CA PRO A 40 5.04 -5.99 9.58
C PRO A 40 4.79 -7.42 9.08
N VAL A 41 5.45 -8.39 9.73
CA VAL A 41 5.20 -9.82 9.47
C VAL A 41 3.89 -10.28 10.11
N GLY A 42 3.40 -11.45 9.65
CA GLY A 42 2.21 -12.11 10.23
C GLY A 42 0.90 -11.75 9.55
N TYR A 43 0.96 -11.10 8.39
CA TYR A 43 -0.23 -10.69 7.63
C TYR A 43 -0.14 -11.18 6.18
N ASP A 44 -0.99 -12.14 5.81
CA ASP A 44 -1.10 -12.62 4.43
C ASP A 44 -1.73 -11.58 3.51
N HIS A 45 -2.50 -10.65 4.09
CA HIS A 45 -3.16 -9.56 3.40
C HIS A 45 -3.12 -8.28 4.21
N ALA A 46 -2.84 -7.17 3.55
CA ALA A 46 -2.94 -5.83 4.11
C ALA A 46 -3.39 -4.84 3.02
N ASP A 47 -4.43 -4.04 3.31
CA ASP A 47 -4.88 -2.98 2.41
C ASP A 47 -4.08 -1.70 2.68
N TYR A 48 -3.92 -1.34 3.96
CA TYR A 48 -3.21 -0.14 4.38
C TYR A 48 -2.37 -0.42 5.63
N TYR A 49 -1.33 0.39 5.80
CA TYR A 49 -0.62 0.56 7.05
C TYR A 49 -0.90 1.94 7.63
N TYR A 50 -1.22 2.02 8.92
CA TYR A 50 -1.20 3.27 9.68
C TYR A 50 0.09 3.34 10.49
N MET A 51 0.77 4.48 10.45
CA MET A 51 2.02 4.76 11.14
C MET A 51 1.78 5.74 12.30
N PRO A 52 1.59 5.24 13.55
CA PRO A 52 1.19 6.07 14.69
C PRO A 52 2.17 7.19 15.03
N ASP A 53 3.47 6.98 14.80
CA ASP A 53 4.51 7.97 15.11
C ASP A 53 4.34 9.27 14.32
N ILE A 54 3.87 9.17 13.09
CA ILE A 54 3.80 10.29 12.14
C ILE A 54 2.38 10.62 11.68
N GLY A 55 1.37 9.83 12.10
CA GLY A 55 -0.02 10.03 11.70
C GLY A 55 -0.25 9.93 10.19
N ALA A 56 0.48 9.04 9.52
CA ALA A 56 0.37 8.82 8.10
C ALA A 56 -0.10 7.40 7.78
N TYR A 57 -0.63 7.22 6.58
CA TYR A 57 -1.06 5.93 6.06
C TYR A 57 -0.22 5.56 4.84
N TYR A 58 -0.17 4.27 4.55
CA TYR A 58 0.39 3.74 3.31
C TYR A 58 -0.62 2.82 2.65
N ASP A 59 -0.98 3.12 1.42
CA ASP A 59 -1.81 2.27 0.56
C ASP A 59 -0.91 1.27 -0.15
N ILE A 60 -1.10 -0.01 0.17
CA ILE A 60 -0.26 -1.10 -0.33
C ILE A 60 -0.49 -1.34 -1.82
N ASN A 61 -1.75 -1.24 -2.26
CA ASN A 61 -2.10 -1.48 -3.66
C ASN A 61 -1.67 -0.33 -4.58
N ALA A 62 -1.81 0.92 -4.10
CA ALA A 62 -1.43 2.10 -4.86
C ALA A 62 0.06 2.47 -4.71
N HIS A 63 0.78 1.86 -3.75
CA HIS A 63 2.15 2.21 -3.38
C HIS A 63 2.31 3.70 -3.04
N GLN A 64 1.35 4.24 -2.26
CA GLN A 64 1.30 5.65 -1.93
C GLN A 64 1.21 5.89 -0.43
N TYR A 65 1.93 6.90 0.04
CA TYR A 65 1.74 7.49 1.36
C TYR A 65 0.59 8.46 1.33
N ILE A 66 -0.20 8.47 2.41
CA ILE A 66 -1.35 9.34 2.57
C ILE A 66 -1.16 10.07 3.90
N TYR A 67 -1.03 11.39 3.84
CA TYR A 67 -0.78 12.24 5.00
C TYR A 67 -1.42 13.61 4.83
N GLN A 68 -1.54 14.36 5.93
CA GLN A 68 -2.06 15.72 5.89
C GLN A 68 -0.97 16.73 5.48
N GLU A 69 -1.31 17.57 4.52
CA GLU A 69 -0.57 18.74 4.12
C GLU A 69 -1.52 19.93 4.11
N ASN A 70 -1.27 20.94 4.95
CA ASN A 70 -2.16 22.08 5.12
C ASN A 70 -3.64 21.69 5.41
N ASN A 71 -3.84 20.72 6.29
CA ASN A 71 -5.14 20.13 6.66
C ASN A 71 -5.90 19.43 5.50
N VAL A 72 -5.21 19.11 4.41
CA VAL A 72 -5.75 18.34 3.28
C VAL A 72 -5.03 17.00 3.20
N TRP A 73 -5.78 15.94 3.02
CA TRP A 73 -5.21 14.61 2.77
C TRP A 73 -4.65 14.55 1.35
N VAL A 74 -3.35 14.25 1.25
CA VAL A 74 -2.64 14.12 -0.02
C VAL A 74 -2.12 12.70 -0.19
N HIS A 75 -2.05 12.24 -1.43
CA HIS A 75 -1.51 10.95 -1.83
C HIS A 75 -0.22 11.18 -2.60
N ARG A 76 0.88 10.58 -2.17
CA ARG A 76 2.22 10.77 -2.76
C ARG A 76 3.01 9.47 -2.74
N GLY A 77 3.91 9.30 -3.70
CA GLY A 77 4.87 8.20 -3.72
C GLY A 77 5.99 8.30 -2.67
N TYR A 78 6.01 9.37 -1.88
CA TYR A 78 7.06 9.66 -0.89
C TYR A 78 6.49 10.37 0.34
N LEU A 79 7.19 10.28 1.47
CA LEU A 79 6.91 11.06 2.67
C LEU A 79 7.52 12.47 2.53
N PRO A 80 6.88 13.52 3.10
CA PRO A 80 7.41 14.87 3.06
C PRO A 80 8.68 15.01 3.93
N ASP A 81 9.49 16.02 3.64
CA ASP A 81 10.79 16.27 4.29
C ASP A 81 10.72 16.34 5.82
N ARG A 82 9.60 16.77 6.40
CA ARG A 82 9.41 16.76 7.86
C ARG A 82 9.52 15.38 8.49
N TYR A 83 9.41 14.30 7.69
CA TYR A 83 9.56 12.91 8.13
C TYR A 83 10.84 12.24 7.60
N HIS A 84 11.81 13.00 7.07
CA HIS A 84 13.06 12.45 6.51
C HIS A 84 13.83 11.58 7.51
N ASN A 85 13.71 11.83 8.82
CA ASN A 85 14.34 11.04 9.89
C ASN A 85 13.42 9.91 10.43
N TYR A 86 12.24 9.70 9.83
CA TYR A 86 11.37 8.62 10.28
C TYR A 86 11.94 7.27 9.87
N ASP A 87 12.22 6.44 10.89
CA ASP A 87 12.72 5.09 10.66
C ASP A 87 11.58 4.16 10.26
N MET A 88 11.49 3.92 8.96
CA MET A 88 10.45 3.10 8.36
C MET A 88 10.52 1.64 8.82
N TYR A 89 11.71 1.13 9.08
CA TYR A 89 11.90 -0.27 9.46
C TYR A 89 11.60 -0.55 10.92
N HIS A 90 11.85 0.40 11.83
CA HIS A 90 11.61 0.20 13.25
C HIS A 90 10.33 0.87 13.77
N GLY A 91 9.79 1.87 13.07
CA GLY A 91 8.52 2.47 13.45
C GLY A 91 7.38 1.46 13.43
N TYR A 92 6.44 1.54 14.37
CA TYR A 92 5.31 0.61 14.45
C TYR A 92 4.28 0.89 13.34
N LYS A 93 3.73 -0.17 12.73
CA LYS A 93 2.68 -0.11 11.71
C LYS A 93 1.46 -0.90 12.18
N VAL A 94 0.30 -0.30 12.06
CA VAL A 94 -0.99 -0.95 12.28
C VAL A 94 -1.54 -1.36 10.94
N VAL A 95 -1.82 -2.65 10.76
CA VAL A 95 -2.44 -3.17 9.55
C VAL A 95 -3.93 -2.88 9.57
N ILE A 96 -4.46 -2.38 8.47
CA ILE A 96 -5.87 -2.06 8.29
C ILE A 96 -6.37 -2.80 7.05
N ASN A 97 -7.42 -3.61 7.26
CA ASN A 97 -8.09 -4.37 6.21
C ASN A 97 -9.58 -4.06 6.19
N ASN A 98 -10.23 -4.26 5.05
CA ASN A 98 -11.68 -4.14 4.87
C ASN A 98 -12.25 -2.76 5.26
N ARG A 99 -11.44 -1.70 5.17
CA ARG A 99 -11.88 -0.33 5.43
C ARG A 99 -11.31 0.62 4.38
N PRO A 100 -12.14 1.03 3.41
CA PRO A 100 -11.70 2.00 2.40
C PRO A 100 -11.46 3.38 3.05
N ASN A 101 -10.46 4.10 2.53
CA ASN A 101 -10.14 5.46 2.93
C ASN A 101 -10.01 5.63 4.47
N PRO A 102 -9.15 4.85 5.16
CA PRO A 102 -9.09 4.87 6.62
C PRO A 102 -8.74 6.26 7.18
N TRP A 103 -8.01 7.09 6.43
CA TRP A 103 -7.68 8.46 6.81
C TRP A 103 -8.91 9.38 7.01
N MET A 104 -10.04 9.07 6.40
CA MET A 104 -11.29 9.80 6.66
C MET A 104 -11.79 9.62 8.09
N HIS A 105 -11.26 8.64 8.81
CA HIS A 105 -11.53 8.35 10.22
C HIS A 105 -10.27 8.50 11.09
N ASP A 106 -9.36 9.39 10.70
CA ASP A 106 -8.05 9.56 11.32
C ASP A 106 -8.13 9.76 12.85
N GLY A 107 -9.08 10.53 13.34
CA GLY A 107 -9.29 10.72 14.78
C GLY A 107 -9.46 9.41 15.55
N TYR A 108 -10.09 8.39 14.95
CA TYR A 108 -10.18 7.07 15.55
C TYR A 108 -8.81 6.42 15.65
N TYR A 109 -8.06 6.35 14.54
CA TYR A 109 -6.75 5.69 14.51
C TYR A 109 -5.75 6.39 15.40
N HIS A 110 -5.71 7.72 15.36
CA HIS A 110 -4.83 8.54 16.18
C HIS A 110 -5.03 8.31 17.68
N ASN A 111 -6.28 8.22 18.13
CA ASN A 111 -6.61 8.03 19.55
C ASN A 111 -6.44 6.56 19.97
N HIS A 112 -6.95 5.63 19.16
CA HIS A 112 -6.94 4.21 19.50
C HIS A 112 -5.53 3.62 19.53
N TYR A 113 -4.66 4.08 18.62
CA TYR A 113 -3.29 3.58 18.50
C TYR A 113 -2.23 4.53 19.07
N ALA A 114 -2.63 5.49 19.89
CA ALA A 114 -1.71 6.43 20.56
C ALA A 114 -0.62 5.69 21.38
N GLY A 115 -0.97 4.60 22.05
CA GLY A 115 -0.05 3.80 22.85
C GLY A 115 1.00 3.02 22.05
N PHE A 116 0.90 3.01 20.71
CA PHE A 116 1.87 2.34 19.83
C PHE A 116 2.96 3.29 19.34
N ARG A 117 2.84 4.58 19.62
CA ARG A 117 3.88 5.58 19.31
C ARG A 117 5.17 5.26 20.06
N GLY A 118 6.28 5.36 19.37
CA GLY A 118 7.60 5.08 19.91
C GLY A 118 7.92 3.60 20.11
N ARG A 119 7.00 2.68 19.83
CA ARG A 119 7.29 1.24 19.88
C ARG A 119 8.24 0.86 18.74
N ARG A 120 9.17 -0.07 19.06
CA ARG A 120 10.24 -0.55 18.15
C ARG A 120 10.39 -2.07 18.18
N ASP A 121 9.37 -2.77 18.68
CA ASP A 121 9.37 -4.21 18.92
C ASP A 121 8.68 -5.02 17.82
N GLN A 122 8.30 -4.39 16.71
CA GLN A 122 7.65 -5.04 15.58
C GLN A 122 8.69 -5.60 14.60
N VAL A 123 8.61 -6.89 14.30
CA VAL A 123 9.43 -7.52 13.26
C VAL A 123 8.87 -7.15 11.89
N VAL A 124 9.73 -6.75 10.98
CA VAL A 124 9.39 -6.41 9.59
C VAL A 124 9.76 -7.51 8.62
N ILE A 125 9.16 -7.48 7.43
CA ILE A 125 9.33 -8.51 6.39
C ILE A 125 10.81 -8.71 6.04
N ARG A 126 11.59 -7.65 5.87
CA ARG A 126 13.03 -7.72 5.57
C ARG A 126 13.82 -8.56 6.59
N ASP A 127 13.48 -8.41 7.87
CA ASP A 127 14.21 -9.03 8.97
C ASP A 127 13.60 -10.38 9.41
N SER A 128 12.58 -10.84 8.69
CA SER A 128 11.94 -12.12 8.93
C SER A 128 12.74 -13.27 8.31
N HIS A 129 12.81 -14.40 9.02
CA HIS A 129 13.34 -15.66 8.50
C HIS A 129 12.23 -16.64 8.07
N ASP A 130 10.99 -16.17 8.00
CA ASP A 130 9.84 -16.97 7.58
C ASP A 130 9.83 -17.14 6.06
N ASN A 131 9.77 -18.39 5.60
CA ASN A 131 9.71 -18.73 4.18
C ASN A 131 8.51 -18.11 3.44
N HIS A 132 7.47 -17.70 4.17
CA HIS A 132 6.32 -16.96 3.62
C HIS A 132 6.73 -15.68 2.91
N TYR A 133 7.82 -15.05 3.35
CA TYR A 133 8.35 -13.81 2.81
C TYR A 133 9.56 -14.01 1.90
N SER A 134 9.92 -15.26 1.56
CA SER A 134 11.10 -15.56 0.73
C SER A 134 11.10 -14.86 -0.63
N ASN A 135 9.92 -14.59 -1.20
CA ASN A 135 9.79 -13.88 -2.47
C ASN A 135 10.18 -12.39 -2.40
N HIS A 136 10.20 -11.80 -1.20
CA HIS A 136 10.67 -10.42 -1.00
C HIS A 136 12.20 -10.31 -1.00
N TRP A 137 12.90 -11.42 -0.79
CA TRP A 137 14.35 -11.47 -0.66
C TRP A 137 15.05 -11.64 -2.02
N HIS A 138 14.27 -11.90 -3.06
CA HIS A 138 14.75 -12.09 -4.44
C HIS A 138 14.49 -10.89 -5.34
N GLY A 139 14.12 -9.74 -4.77
CA GLY A 139 14.12 -8.46 -5.46
C GLY A 139 15.55 -8.05 -5.74
N ASP A 140 16.05 -8.48 -6.90
CA ASP A 140 17.14 -7.86 -7.64
C ASP A 140 18.41 -7.46 -6.85
N ASP A 141 18.95 -8.38 -6.04
CA ASP A 141 20.38 -8.33 -5.77
C ASP A 141 21.08 -8.65 -7.08
N GLY A 142 21.41 -7.64 -7.85
CA GLY A 142 22.14 -7.78 -9.11
C GLY A 142 23.44 -8.57 -8.99
N ARG A 143 23.37 -9.78 -8.45
CA ARG A 143 24.38 -10.80 -8.56
C ARG A 143 24.38 -11.24 -10.01
N ARG A 144 25.06 -10.46 -10.83
CA ARG A 144 25.60 -10.96 -12.06
C ARG A 144 26.40 -12.20 -11.69
N ASP A 145 25.82 -13.33 -12.02
CA ASP A 145 26.55 -14.59 -12.05
C ASP A 145 27.74 -14.40 -13.00
N TRP A 146 28.89 -14.09 -12.42
CA TRP A 146 30.15 -14.14 -13.11
C TRP A 146 30.47 -15.61 -13.29
N GLY A 147 29.86 -16.20 -14.36
CA GLY A 147 30.19 -17.52 -14.81
C GLY A 147 31.71 -17.66 -14.87
N HIS A 148 32.23 -18.48 -13.99
CA HIS A 148 33.57 -19.02 -14.11
C HIS A 148 33.63 -19.83 -15.42
N GLY A 149 34.05 -19.17 -16.49
CA GLY A 149 34.52 -19.83 -17.68
C GLY A 149 35.74 -20.65 -17.29
N GLY A 150 35.55 -21.92 -17.03
CA GLY A 150 36.64 -22.89 -16.91
C GLY A 150 37.32 -23.03 -18.25
N ASP A 151 38.48 -22.45 -18.38
CA ASP A 151 39.44 -22.70 -19.45
C ASP A 151 40.02 -24.11 -19.25
N HIS A 152 39.55 -25.05 -20.05
CA HIS A 152 40.23 -26.34 -20.23
C HIS A 152 41.21 -26.20 -21.36
N GLY A 153 42.44 -25.90 -21.02
CA GLY A 153 43.58 -26.07 -21.90
C GLY A 153 43.71 -27.54 -22.32
N HIS A 154 43.71 -27.80 -23.61
CA HIS A 154 44.20 -29.02 -24.22
C HIS A 154 45.61 -28.77 -24.74
N ASP A 155 46.55 -29.43 -24.06
CA ASP A 155 47.89 -29.71 -24.60
C ASP A 155 47.81 -30.73 -25.73
N HIS A 156 48.35 -30.37 -26.84
CA HIS A 156 49.13 -31.28 -27.76
C HIS A 156 50.09 -30.46 -28.57
#